data_2bf1cd309002f1f42774987c6c2488c7
#
_entry.id   2bf1cd309002f1f42774987c6c2488c7
#
_cell.length_a   1.000
_cell.length_b   1.000
_cell.length_c   1.000
_cell.angle_alpha   90.00
_cell.angle_beta   90.00
_cell.angle_gamma   90.00
#
_symmetry.space_group_name_H-M   'P 1'
#
loop_
_entity.id
_entity.type
_entity.pdbx_description
1 polymer ?
#
loop_
_entity_poly.entity_id
_entity_poly.type
_entity_poly.pdbx_seq_one_letter_code
_entity_poly.pdbx_strand_id
1 'polypeptide(L)'
;MLQRAAQEMFAVSYIKEIRKKDPGIGGMKLWFMYKRDFRDNAPLGRDRFEDIVDAYGLKVRGRIRKPRTTDSTHGLPVFSNLVKDYIPLSPNRLWVSDITYMVVWIDDEHYRFCYLSLILDAYTEEIIGWSVGDTLGTEYPMEALMMALKRLEGTPKNCVELIHHSDRGCQYASARYVDLLREYGIKISMTECGDPKDNAQAERINNTMKNELLKDMRFTSTEQVTDAVGAAVAFYNEERPHMSIDMMTPREAALYSGEINKRWTSYREKRIKEKQNSCIIPGICLPLRPVSGFLPGYALQSTADRDKELQSTNISVNQNKSTINSINV
;
A
#
# COMPACT_ATOMS: atom_id res chain seq x y z
N MET A 1 43.21 4.02 -11.63
CA MET A 1 42.53 5.31 -11.43
C MET A 1 41.37 5.50 -12.41
N LEU A 2 41.55 5.36 -13.71
CA LEU A 2 40.50 5.59 -14.73
C LEU A 2 39.23 4.72 -14.54
N GLN A 3 39.37 3.43 -14.24
CA GLN A 3 38.24 2.52 -14.03
C GLN A 3 37.37 2.94 -12.84
N ARG A 4 38.00 3.40 -11.73
CA ARG A 4 37.28 3.88 -10.55
C ARG A 4 36.49 5.15 -10.83
N ALA A 5 37.10 6.11 -11.54
CA ALA A 5 36.40 7.33 -11.96
C ALA A 5 35.21 7.04 -12.90
N ALA A 6 35.37 6.07 -13.81
CA ALA A 6 34.28 5.66 -14.69
C ALA A 6 33.12 5.05 -13.91
N GLN A 7 33.39 4.21 -12.89
CA GLN A 7 32.36 3.64 -12.03
C GLN A 7 31.63 4.71 -11.20
N GLU A 8 32.34 5.72 -10.68
CA GLU A 8 31.77 6.85 -9.96
C GLU A 8 30.87 7.69 -10.86
N MET A 9 31.33 8.03 -12.05
CA MET A 9 30.54 8.79 -13.05
C MET A 9 29.28 8.03 -13.49
N PHE A 10 29.39 6.72 -13.67
CA PHE A 10 28.25 5.87 -13.99
C PHE A 10 27.20 5.89 -12.86
N ALA A 11 27.63 5.73 -11.59
CA ALA A 11 26.74 5.82 -10.45
C ALA A 11 26.06 7.20 -10.35
N VAL A 12 26.81 8.29 -10.55
CA VAL A 12 26.25 9.65 -10.56
C VAL A 12 25.22 9.84 -11.66
N SER A 13 25.49 9.35 -12.88
CA SER A 13 24.52 9.37 -13.98
C SER A 13 23.26 8.59 -13.64
N TYR A 14 23.39 7.38 -13.12
CA TYR A 14 22.28 6.55 -12.69
C TYR A 14 21.43 7.25 -11.63
N ILE A 15 22.06 7.82 -10.59
CA ILE A 15 21.37 8.58 -9.54
C ILE A 15 20.57 9.73 -10.15
N LYS A 16 21.16 10.49 -11.07
CA LYS A 16 20.48 11.62 -11.72
C LYS A 16 19.26 11.16 -12.54
N GLU A 17 19.35 10.04 -13.25
CA GLU A 17 18.22 9.50 -14.02
C GLU A 17 17.06 9.04 -13.12
N ILE A 18 17.35 8.29 -12.04
CA ILE A 18 16.31 7.91 -11.10
C ILE A 18 15.68 9.13 -10.44
N ARG A 19 16.47 10.14 -10.11
CA ARG A 19 15.95 11.38 -9.50
C ARG A 19 15.11 12.27 -10.41
N LYS A 20 15.11 12.05 -11.71
CA LYS A 20 14.11 12.64 -12.60
C LYS A 20 12.71 12.12 -12.29
N LYS A 21 12.59 10.84 -11.83
CA LYS A 21 11.33 10.20 -11.45
C LYS A 21 11.00 10.40 -9.96
N ASP A 22 12.01 10.33 -9.10
CA ASP A 22 11.88 10.48 -7.63
C ASP A 22 13.00 11.42 -7.11
N PRO A 23 12.77 12.75 -7.11
CA PRO A 23 13.79 13.72 -6.70
C PRO A 23 14.27 13.58 -5.25
N GLY A 24 13.43 12.99 -4.40
CA GLY A 24 13.69 12.82 -2.97
C GLY A 24 14.20 11.47 -2.54
N ILE A 25 14.45 10.54 -3.45
CA ILE A 25 14.89 9.18 -3.10
C ILE A 25 16.25 9.18 -2.39
N GLY A 26 16.34 8.49 -1.24
CA GLY A 26 17.54 8.41 -0.41
C GLY A 26 18.59 7.42 -0.94
N GLY A 27 19.86 7.62 -0.53
CA GLY A 27 21.03 6.88 -1.01
C GLY A 27 20.90 5.36 -0.90
N MET A 28 20.38 4.84 0.23
CA MET A 28 20.21 3.40 0.43
C MET A 28 19.25 2.76 -0.60
N LYS A 29 18.13 3.42 -0.89
CA LYS A 29 17.17 2.93 -1.91
C LYS A 29 17.78 2.97 -3.30
N LEU A 30 18.48 4.08 -3.63
CA LEU A 30 19.22 4.22 -4.89
C LEU A 30 20.24 3.12 -5.07
N TRP A 31 21.03 2.81 -4.03
CA TRP A 31 21.98 1.71 -4.08
C TRP A 31 21.31 0.35 -4.29
N PHE A 32 20.16 0.13 -3.65
CA PHE A 32 19.42 -1.11 -3.80
C PHE A 32 18.87 -1.26 -5.22
N MET A 33 18.31 -0.19 -5.81
CA MET A 33 17.89 -0.17 -7.21
C MET A 33 19.08 -0.41 -8.15
N TYR A 34 20.20 0.27 -7.91
CA TYR A 34 21.43 0.08 -8.66
C TYR A 34 21.89 -1.38 -8.66
N LYS A 35 21.88 -2.06 -7.49
CA LYS A 35 22.22 -3.49 -7.39
C LYS A 35 21.20 -4.38 -8.11
N ARG A 36 19.93 -4.09 -8.02
CA ARG A 36 18.86 -4.81 -8.71
C ARG A 36 18.98 -4.71 -10.23
N ASP A 37 19.19 -3.49 -10.73
CA ASP A 37 19.15 -3.19 -12.15
C ASP A 37 20.42 -3.70 -12.89
N PHE A 38 21.58 -3.68 -12.21
CA PHE A 38 22.86 -4.06 -12.82
C PHE A 38 23.44 -5.39 -12.31
N ARG A 39 22.88 -5.99 -11.25
CA ARG A 39 23.27 -7.29 -10.68
C ARG A 39 24.79 -7.42 -10.55
N ASP A 40 25.40 -8.39 -11.26
CA ASP A 40 26.85 -8.65 -11.20
C ASP A 40 27.70 -7.50 -11.81
N ASN A 41 27.09 -6.67 -12.65
CA ASN A 41 27.73 -5.47 -13.21
C ASN A 41 27.62 -4.24 -12.30
N ALA A 42 27.13 -4.40 -11.07
CA ALA A 42 27.05 -3.34 -10.05
C ALA A 42 28.21 -3.43 -9.05
N PRO A 43 29.44 -2.92 -9.40
CA PRO A 43 30.65 -3.16 -8.61
C PRO A 43 30.68 -2.40 -7.28
N LEU A 44 29.85 -1.35 -7.11
CA LEU A 44 29.90 -0.50 -5.92
C LEU A 44 29.15 -1.15 -4.75
N GLY A 45 29.86 -1.32 -3.62
CA GLY A 45 29.24 -1.63 -2.34
C GLY A 45 28.46 -0.43 -1.79
N ARG A 46 27.60 -0.68 -0.80
CA ARG A 46 26.72 0.34 -0.22
C ARG A 46 27.48 1.58 0.26
N ASP A 47 28.49 1.38 1.10
CA ASP A 47 29.19 2.49 1.74
C ASP A 47 29.90 3.36 0.69
N ARG A 48 30.54 2.73 -0.31
CA ARG A 48 31.15 3.46 -1.42
C ARG A 48 30.12 4.22 -2.28
N PHE A 49 28.96 3.66 -2.49
CA PHE A 49 27.88 4.33 -3.21
C PHE A 49 27.35 5.54 -2.42
N GLU A 50 27.21 5.42 -1.11
CA GLU A 50 26.83 6.53 -0.23
C GLU A 50 27.92 7.61 -0.16
N ASP A 51 29.19 7.26 -0.14
CA ASP A 51 30.31 8.21 -0.27
C ASP A 51 30.20 9.04 -1.55
N ILE A 52 29.83 8.41 -2.68
CA ILE A 52 29.63 9.11 -3.95
C ILE A 52 28.45 10.08 -3.85
N VAL A 53 27.33 9.64 -3.26
CA VAL A 53 26.17 10.51 -3.01
C VAL A 53 26.57 11.76 -2.20
N ASP A 54 27.43 11.60 -1.21
CA ASP A 54 27.90 12.69 -0.36
C ASP A 54 28.92 13.59 -1.09
N ALA A 55 29.94 13.00 -1.71
CA ALA A 55 31.02 13.71 -2.40
C ALA A 55 30.53 14.57 -3.56
N TYR A 56 29.48 14.13 -4.27
CA TYR A 56 28.89 14.87 -5.38
C TYR A 56 27.71 15.78 -4.95
N GLY A 57 27.52 15.98 -3.64
CA GLY A 57 26.45 16.87 -3.11
C GLY A 57 25.05 16.37 -3.41
N LEU A 58 24.89 15.06 -3.65
CA LEU A 58 23.62 14.43 -4.01
C LEU A 58 22.80 13.98 -2.78
N LYS A 59 23.19 14.39 -1.58
CA LYS A 59 22.45 14.08 -0.35
C LYS A 59 21.13 14.84 -0.27
N VAL A 60 20.04 14.12 0.01
CA VAL A 60 18.72 14.74 0.17
C VAL A 60 18.60 15.39 1.54
N ARG A 61 18.30 16.68 1.59
CA ARG A 61 18.03 17.39 2.86
C ARG A 61 16.59 17.20 3.29
N GLY A 62 16.36 16.80 4.54
CA GLY A 62 15.01 16.73 5.13
C GLY A 62 14.36 18.11 5.23
N ARG A 63 13.04 18.20 4.98
CA ARG A 63 12.27 19.43 5.21
C ARG A 63 11.89 19.58 6.68
N ILE A 64 11.89 20.82 7.18
CA ILE A 64 11.36 21.16 8.51
C ILE A 64 9.84 20.94 8.50
N ARG A 65 9.32 20.14 9.44
CA ARG A 65 7.89 19.89 9.58
C ARG A 65 7.15 21.17 9.94
N LYS A 66 6.12 21.53 9.18
CA LYS A 66 5.15 22.55 9.56
C LYS A 66 4.08 21.92 10.47
N PRO A 67 3.63 22.60 11.54
CA PRO A 67 2.54 22.10 12.38
C PRO A 67 1.25 21.97 11.56
N ARG A 68 0.46 20.96 11.87
CA ARG A 68 -0.81 20.65 11.19
C ARG A 68 -1.98 21.23 11.95
N THR A 69 -2.92 21.84 11.24
CA THR A 69 -4.24 22.22 11.77
C THR A 69 -5.29 21.38 11.05
N THR A 70 -5.80 20.33 11.70
CA THR A 70 -6.94 19.56 11.22
C THR A 70 -8.11 19.87 12.13
N ASP A 71 -9.19 20.43 11.58
CA ASP A 71 -10.44 20.57 12.32
C ASP A 71 -11.21 19.24 12.25
N SER A 72 -11.38 18.60 13.38
CA SER A 72 -12.13 17.34 13.54
C SER A 72 -13.44 17.53 14.31
N THR A 73 -13.87 18.77 14.55
CA THR A 73 -15.10 19.11 15.28
C THR A 73 -16.32 19.22 14.36
N HIS A 74 -16.67 18.11 13.73
CA HIS A 74 -17.94 18.00 12.99
C HIS A 74 -18.91 17.11 13.75
N GLY A 75 -20.20 17.38 13.70
CA GLY A 75 -21.28 16.59 14.35
C GLY A 75 -21.61 15.25 13.66
N LEU A 76 -20.70 14.70 12.83
CA LEU A 76 -20.89 13.44 12.09
C LEU A 76 -20.46 12.24 12.95
N PRO A 77 -20.94 11.01 12.62
CA PRO A 77 -20.57 9.80 13.34
C PRO A 77 -19.06 9.58 13.42
N VAL A 78 -18.55 9.20 14.58
CA VAL A 78 -17.17 8.82 14.82
C VAL A 78 -17.11 7.33 15.12
N PHE A 79 -16.19 6.61 14.49
CA PHE A 79 -16.00 5.17 14.65
C PHE A 79 -14.82 4.87 15.57
N SER A 80 -14.91 3.73 16.29
CA SER A 80 -13.84 3.29 17.20
C SER A 80 -12.55 2.97 16.46
N ASN A 81 -11.41 3.18 17.10
CA ASN A 81 -10.11 2.77 16.57
C ASN A 81 -9.93 1.25 16.71
N LEU A 82 -10.09 0.53 15.59
CA LEU A 82 -9.95 -0.92 15.52
C LEU A 82 -8.51 -1.38 15.27
N VAL A 83 -7.59 -0.44 14.98
CA VAL A 83 -6.23 -0.79 14.54
C VAL A 83 -5.16 -0.56 15.60
N LYS A 84 -5.53 -0.10 16.79
CA LYS A 84 -4.59 0.28 17.86
C LYS A 84 -3.49 -0.75 18.15
N ASP A 85 -3.87 -2.02 18.22
CA ASP A 85 -2.96 -3.15 18.47
C ASP A 85 -3.01 -4.19 17.31
N TYR A 86 -3.39 -3.76 16.10
CA TYR A 86 -3.54 -4.62 14.92
C TYR A 86 -2.38 -4.46 13.94
N ILE A 87 -1.81 -5.58 13.50
CA ILE A 87 -0.80 -5.67 12.44
C ILE A 87 -1.36 -6.60 11.36
N PRO A 88 -1.54 -6.13 10.10
CA PRO A 88 -2.01 -6.99 9.02
C PRO A 88 -0.93 -8.01 8.64
N LEU A 89 -1.33 -9.25 8.35
CA LEU A 89 -0.46 -10.36 7.94
C LEU A 89 -0.70 -10.80 6.48
N SER A 90 -1.56 -10.11 5.76
CA SER A 90 -1.82 -10.35 4.33
C SER A 90 -2.40 -9.10 3.67
N PRO A 91 -2.36 -9.01 2.34
CA PRO A 91 -3.02 -7.94 1.60
C PRO A 91 -4.52 -7.86 1.89
N ASN A 92 -5.10 -6.67 1.74
CA ASN A 92 -6.52 -6.40 1.90
C ASN A 92 -7.10 -6.74 3.30
N ARG A 93 -6.27 -6.57 4.35
CA ARG A 93 -6.72 -6.67 5.76
C ARG A 93 -6.86 -5.33 6.45
N LEU A 94 -6.05 -4.37 6.04
CA LEU A 94 -6.08 -3.01 6.56
C LEU A 94 -5.74 -2.04 5.43
N TRP A 95 -6.69 -1.18 5.11
CA TRP A 95 -6.47 0.00 4.28
C TRP A 95 -6.40 1.24 5.15
N VAL A 96 -5.43 2.10 4.89
CA VAL A 96 -5.29 3.39 5.57
C VAL A 96 -5.45 4.52 4.55
N SER A 97 -6.19 5.55 4.92
CA SER A 97 -6.42 6.71 4.05
C SER A 97 -6.20 8.04 4.74
N ASP A 98 -5.80 9.01 3.94
CA ASP A 98 -5.62 10.39 4.36
C ASP A 98 -5.73 11.33 3.15
N ILE A 99 -6.03 12.61 3.44
CA ILE A 99 -6.07 13.69 2.44
C ILE A 99 -4.94 14.65 2.72
N THR A 100 -4.23 15.05 1.66
CA THR A 100 -3.17 16.01 1.78
C THR A 100 -3.34 17.18 0.81
N TYR A 101 -2.73 18.33 1.14
CA TYR A 101 -2.77 19.54 0.30
C TYR A 101 -1.61 19.55 -0.68
N MET A 102 -1.88 19.92 -1.92
CA MET A 102 -0.89 20.21 -2.96
C MET A 102 -1.00 21.68 -3.37
N VAL A 103 0.11 22.26 -3.80
CA VAL A 103 0.17 23.67 -4.21
C VAL A 103 0.09 23.76 -5.72
N VAL A 104 -0.85 24.57 -6.20
CA VAL A 104 -0.99 24.96 -7.63
C VAL A 104 -0.76 26.45 -7.75
N TRP A 105 0.26 26.85 -8.48
CA TRP A 105 0.63 28.25 -8.67
C TRP A 105 -0.24 28.89 -9.75
N ILE A 106 -0.83 30.02 -9.42
CA ILE A 106 -1.58 30.88 -10.37
C ILE A 106 -0.61 31.75 -11.12
N ASP A 107 0.33 32.32 -10.38
CA ASP A 107 1.46 33.13 -10.90
C ASP A 107 2.68 32.98 -9.97
N ASP A 108 3.67 33.88 -10.01
CA ASP A 108 4.87 33.79 -9.19
C ASP A 108 4.64 34.14 -7.71
N GLU A 109 3.56 34.80 -7.38
CA GLU A 109 3.25 35.26 -6.01
C GLU A 109 2.00 34.57 -5.43
N HIS A 110 1.06 34.17 -6.29
CA HIS A 110 -0.23 33.61 -5.87
C HIS A 110 -0.34 32.10 -6.16
N TYR A 111 -0.94 31.41 -5.23
CA TYR A 111 -1.21 29.98 -5.35
C TYR A 111 -2.59 29.62 -4.78
N ARG A 112 -3.10 28.49 -5.18
CA ARG A 112 -4.24 27.81 -4.58
C ARG A 112 -3.85 26.40 -4.14
N PHE A 113 -4.70 25.76 -3.38
CA PHE A 113 -4.54 24.36 -3.03
C PHE A 113 -5.43 23.50 -3.92
N CYS A 114 -4.93 22.31 -4.24
CA CYS A 114 -5.71 21.14 -4.59
C CYS A 114 -5.44 20.05 -3.58
N TYR A 115 -6.20 18.97 -3.61
CA TYR A 115 -6.24 17.98 -2.55
C TYR A 115 -6.02 16.61 -3.14
N LEU A 116 -5.08 15.86 -2.57
CA LEU A 116 -4.78 14.49 -2.95
C LEU A 116 -5.32 13.56 -1.87
N SER A 117 -6.29 12.72 -2.24
CA SER A 117 -6.79 11.62 -1.42
C SER A 117 -6.04 10.36 -1.77
N LEU A 118 -5.51 9.65 -0.77
CA LEU A 118 -4.77 8.40 -0.95
C LEU A 118 -5.36 7.29 -0.10
N ILE A 119 -5.36 6.07 -0.63
CA ILE A 119 -5.64 4.82 0.09
C ILE A 119 -4.47 3.87 -0.11
N LEU A 120 -3.90 3.42 0.98
CA LEU A 120 -2.76 2.52 1.04
C LEU A 120 -3.18 1.18 1.65
N ASP A 121 -2.77 0.07 1.07
CA ASP A 121 -2.78 -1.21 1.75
C ASP A 121 -1.63 -1.26 2.77
N ALA A 122 -1.97 -1.41 4.05
CA ALA A 122 -1.01 -1.30 5.14
C ALA A 122 -0.04 -2.48 5.24
N TYR A 123 -0.32 -3.59 4.58
CA TYR A 123 0.56 -4.76 4.54
C TYR A 123 1.57 -4.65 3.40
N THR A 124 1.11 -4.34 2.20
CA THR A 124 1.94 -4.26 0.99
C THR A 124 2.62 -2.91 0.82
N GLU A 125 2.19 -1.88 1.54
CA GLU A 125 2.56 -0.46 1.32
C GLU A 125 2.12 0.04 -0.09
N GLU A 126 1.22 -0.66 -0.79
CA GLU A 126 0.76 -0.29 -2.12
C GLU A 126 -0.30 0.81 -2.06
N ILE A 127 -0.14 1.84 -2.88
CA ILE A 127 -1.20 2.83 -3.12
C ILE A 127 -2.23 2.17 -4.04
N ILE A 128 -3.39 1.84 -3.48
CA ILE A 128 -4.46 1.09 -4.16
C ILE A 128 -5.59 1.97 -4.67
N GLY A 129 -5.65 3.21 -4.21
CA GLY A 129 -6.62 4.20 -4.66
C GLY A 129 -6.11 5.61 -4.44
N TRP A 130 -6.39 6.49 -5.40
CA TRP A 130 -6.04 7.90 -5.29
C TRP A 130 -6.95 8.77 -6.17
N SER A 131 -7.10 10.03 -5.78
CA SER A 131 -7.80 11.04 -6.57
C SER A 131 -7.28 12.43 -6.22
N VAL A 132 -7.25 13.33 -7.20
CA VAL A 132 -6.86 14.74 -7.02
C VAL A 132 -8.06 15.62 -7.33
N GLY A 133 -8.36 16.57 -6.45
CA GLY A 133 -9.48 17.48 -6.61
C GLY A 133 -9.18 18.92 -6.23
N ASP A 134 -9.98 19.84 -6.75
CA ASP A 134 -9.86 21.27 -6.49
C ASP A 134 -10.47 21.69 -5.15
N THR A 135 -11.26 20.82 -4.53
CA THR A 135 -11.95 21.10 -3.27
C THR A 135 -11.76 19.96 -2.27
N LEU A 136 -12.09 20.19 -1.00
CA LEU A 136 -12.17 19.16 0.05
C LEU A 136 -13.52 18.41 0.01
N GLY A 137 -14.10 18.26 -1.17
CA GLY A 137 -15.36 17.51 -1.33
C GLY A 137 -15.19 16.02 -1.07
N THR A 138 -16.30 15.35 -0.70
CA THR A 138 -16.31 13.90 -0.46
C THR A 138 -16.15 13.09 -1.74
N GLU A 139 -16.43 13.68 -2.90
CA GLU A 139 -16.31 13.05 -4.22
C GLU A 139 -14.91 12.47 -4.48
N TYR A 140 -13.86 13.17 -4.12
CA TYR A 140 -12.49 12.73 -4.38
C TYR A 140 -12.04 11.55 -3.51
N PRO A 141 -12.25 11.55 -2.18
CA PRO A 141 -12.06 10.32 -1.39
C PRO A 141 -12.94 9.16 -1.87
N MET A 142 -14.15 9.42 -2.37
CA MET A 142 -15.03 8.41 -2.95
C MET A 142 -14.42 7.80 -4.22
N GLU A 143 -13.86 8.61 -5.13
CA GLU A 143 -13.18 8.12 -6.33
C GLU A 143 -11.96 7.24 -5.96
N ALA A 144 -11.15 7.68 -5.00
CA ALA A 144 -10.05 6.88 -4.48
C ALA A 144 -10.55 5.55 -3.90
N LEU A 145 -11.66 5.57 -3.14
CA LEU A 145 -12.25 4.36 -2.59
C LEU A 145 -12.79 3.43 -3.69
N MET A 146 -13.49 3.95 -4.69
CA MET A 146 -13.98 3.15 -5.81
C MET A 146 -12.84 2.49 -6.60
N MET A 147 -11.70 3.20 -6.76
CA MET A 147 -10.49 2.61 -7.35
C MET A 147 -9.96 1.45 -6.50
N ALA A 148 -9.86 1.62 -5.19
CA ALA A 148 -9.38 0.59 -4.26
C ALA A 148 -10.32 -0.63 -4.23
N LEU A 149 -11.65 -0.42 -4.28
CA LEU A 149 -12.66 -1.48 -4.23
C LEU A 149 -12.58 -2.46 -5.41
N LYS A 150 -12.01 -2.07 -6.56
CA LYS A 150 -11.73 -2.97 -7.67
C LYS A 150 -10.84 -4.16 -7.26
N ARG A 151 -10.02 -4.00 -6.22
CA ARG A 151 -9.21 -5.08 -5.65
C ARG A 151 -10.03 -6.21 -5.02
N LEU A 152 -11.29 -5.93 -4.65
CA LEU A 152 -12.19 -6.88 -4.01
C LEU A 152 -13.16 -7.52 -5.01
N GLU A 153 -13.06 -7.20 -6.30
CA GLU A 153 -13.88 -7.81 -7.34
C GLU A 153 -13.74 -9.34 -7.30
N GLY A 154 -14.87 -10.05 -7.28
CA GLY A 154 -14.92 -11.51 -7.15
C GLY A 154 -14.86 -12.04 -5.71
N THR A 155 -14.59 -11.21 -4.71
CA THR A 155 -14.62 -11.61 -3.30
C THR A 155 -16.06 -11.48 -2.76
N PRO A 156 -16.67 -12.56 -2.21
CA PRO A 156 -17.99 -12.46 -1.60
C PRO A 156 -17.99 -11.45 -0.43
N LYS A 157 -19.00 -10.57 -0.36
CA LYS A 157 -19.10 -9.50 0.64
C LYS A 157 -19.01 -10.00 2.10
N ASN A 158 -19.53 -11.18 2.39
CA ASN A 158 -19.47 -11.82 3.71
C ASN A 158 -18.11 -12.41 4.08
N CYS A 159 -17.16 -12.47 3.12
CA CYS A 159 -15.79 -12.94 3.33
C CYS A 159 -14.76 -11.80 3.44
N VAL A 160 -15.21 -10.54 3.37
CA VAL A 160 -14.33 -9.38 3.45
C VAL A 160 -13.98 -9.09 4.92
N GLU A 161 -12.76 -9.46 5.33
CA GLU A 161 -12.22 -9.14 6.67
C GLU A 161 -11.30 -7.93 6.62
N LEU A 162 -11.77 -6.88 5.97
CA LEU A 162 -11.00 -5.66 5.75
C LEU A 162 -11.42 -4.57 6.75
N ILE A 163 -10.44 -3.86 7.28
CA ILE A 163 -10.62 -2.63 8.06
C ILE A 163 -10.17 -1.46 7.19
N HIS A 164 -11.03 -0.46 7.03
CA HIS A 164 -10.67 0.84 6.48
C HIS A 164 -10.44 1.82 7.62
N HIS A 165 -9.24 2.38 7.72
CA HIS A 165 -8.84 3.30 8.77
C HIS A 165 -8.50 4.68 8.22
N SER A 166 -9.05 5.72 8.81
CA SER A 166 -8.80 7.11 8.43
C SER A 166 -8.69 8.03 9.65
N ASP A 167 -8.34 9.29 9.43
CA ASP A 167 -8.60 10.33 10.42
C ASP A 167 -10.10 10.59 10.58
N ARG A 168 -10.46 11.57 11.45
CA ARG A 168 -11.85 11.99 11.67
C ARG A 168 -12.31 13.08 10.70
N GLY A 169 -11.75 13.14 9.50
CA GLY A 169 -12.19 14.11 8.50
C GLY A 169 -13.66 13.92 8.12
N CYS A 170 -14.40 15.01 7.95
CA CYS A 170 -15.83 14.99 7.60
C CYS A 170 -16.11 14.20 6.30
N GLN A 171 -15.15 14.12 5.40
CA GLN A 171 -15.23 13.35 4.17
C GLN A 171 -15.41 11.87 4.44
N TYR A 172 -14.62 11.30 5.37
CA TYR A 172 -14.66 9.89 5.76
C TYR A 172 -15.85 9.55 6.64
N ALA A 173 -16.38 10.55 7.39
CA ALA A 173 -17.56 10.41 8.23
C ALA A 173 -18.87 10.66 7.47
N SER A 174 -18.82 11.10 6.21
CA SER A 174 -20.01 11.36 5.39
C SER A 174 -20.84 10.09 5.16
N ALA A 175 -22.15 10.22 5.13
CA ALA A 175 -23.06 9.09 4.92
C ALA A 175 -22.72 8.31 3.64
N ARG A 176 -22.47 9.01 2.53
CA ARG A 176 -22.10 8.37 1.25
C ARG A 176 -20.86 7.49 1.34
N TYR A 177 -19.81 7.96 2.03
CA TYR A 177 -18.56 7.21 2.20
C TYR A 177 -18.76 6.00 3.11
N VAL A 178 -19.44 6.20 4.24
CA VAL A 178 -19.77 5.17 5.22
C VAL A 178 -20.65 4.07 4.61
N ASP A 179 -21.68 4.46 3.85
CA ASP A 179 -22.61 3.51 3.25
C ASP A 179 -21.93 2.67 2.17
N LEU A 180 -21.01 3.24 1.38
CA LEU A 180 -20.22 2.48 0.41
C LEU A 180 -19.32 1.45 1.11
N LEU A 181 -18.64 1.80 2.19
CA LEU A 181 -17.84 0.84 2.97
C LEU A 181 -18.70 -0.29 3.54
N ARG A 182 -19.88 0.04 4.09
CA ARG A 182 -20.83 -0.95 4.62
C ARG A 182 -21.37 -1.87 3.55
N GLU A 183 -21.64 -1.33 2.36
CA GLU A 183 -22.10 -2.13 1.21
C GLU A 183 -21.11 -3.25 0.88
N TYR A 184 -19.81 -3.00 1.02
CA TYR A 184 -18.76 -4.00 0.80
C TYR A 184 -18.43 -4.82 2.05
N GLY A 185 -19.12 -4.62 3.18
CA GLY A 185 -18.85 -5.33 4.44
C GLY A 185 -17.54 -4.93 5.12
N ILE A 186 -16.99 -3.76 4.75
CA ILE A 186 -15.71 -3.25 5.27
C ILE A 186 -15.94 -2.62 6.64
N LYS A 187 -15.11 -3.00 7.62
CA LYS A 187 -15.14 -2.43 8.97
C LYS A 187 -14.53 -1.03 8.96
N ILE A 188 -15.22 -0.07 9.57
CA ILE A 188 -14.79 1.33 9.62
C ILE A 188 -14.06 1.59 10.93
N SER A 189 -12.91 2.23 10.83
CA SER A 189 -12.05 2.61 11.94
C SER A 189 -11.57 4.04 11.77
N MET A 190 -11.52 4.81 12.86
CA MET A 190 -11.02 6.17 12.86
C MET A 190 -10.02 6.39 14.00
N THR A 191 -9.12 7.36 13.86
CA THR A 191 -8.20 7.80 14.92
C THR A 191 -8.97 8.24 16.18
N GLU A 192 -8.43 8.02 17.39
CA GLU A 192 -9.15 8.37 18.62
C GLU A 192 -9.10 9.87 18.95
N CYS A 193 -7.94 10.47 19.00
CA CYS A 193 -7.74 11.82 19.54
C CYS A 193 -6.97 12.76 18.62
N GLY A 194 -6.95 12.51 17.30
CA GLY A 194 -6.11 13.28 16.39
C GLY A 194 -4.60 13.10 16.66
N ASP A 195 -4.21 12.04 17.41
CA ASP A 195 -2.80 11.70 17.57
C ASP A 195 -2.23 11.27 16.22
N PRO A 196 -1.21 11.95 15.69
CA PRO A 196 -0.55 11.58 14.44
C PRO A 196 -0.07 10.14 14.39
N LYS A 197 0.15 9.52 15.55
CA LYS A 197 0.58 8.12 15.64
C LYS A 197 -0.51 7.13 15.23
N ASP A 198 -1.77 7.52 15.31
CA ASP A 198 -2.90 6.64 14.99
C ASP A 198 -3.02 6.39 13.48
N ASN A 199 -2.58 7.33 12.62
CA ASN A 199 -2.60 7.19 11.15
C ASN A 199 -1.20 7.39 10.51
N ALA A 200 -0.15 6.97 11.22
CA ALA A 200 1.24 7.24 10.83
C ALA A 200 1.66 6.65 9.46
N GLN A 201 1.00 5.59 8.97
CA GLN A 201 1.27 5.04 7.65
C GLN A 201 0.74 5.95 6.54
N ALA A 202 -0.50 6.41 6.66
CA ALA A 202 -1.09 7.35 5.70
C ALA A 202 -0.36 8.70 5.70
N GLU A 203 0.05 9.20 6.87
CA GLU A 203 0.89 10.40 6.94
C GLU A 203 2.25 10.22 6.26
N ARG A 204 2.85 9.03 6.41
CA ARG A 204 4.14 8.73 5.78
C ARG A 204 4.04 8.72 4.27
N ILE A 205 3.00 8.10 3.69
CA ILE A 205 2.82 8.09 2.23
C ILE A 205 2.58 9.49 1.70
N ASN A 206 1.77 10.31 2.36
CA ASN A 206 1.58 11.70 1.99
C ASN A 206 2.88 12.50 2.02
N ASN A 207 3.72 12.24 3.02
CA ASN A 207 5.04 12.85 3.11
C ASN A 207 5.99 12.37 2.00
N THR A 208 5.95 11.09 1.64
CA THR A 208 6.71 10.52 0.51
C THR A 208 6.26 11.14 -0.80
N MET A 209 4.97 11.24 -1.06
CA MET A 209 4.44 11.88 -2.26
C MET A 209 4.94 13.33 -2.39
N LYS A 210 4.79 14.15 -1.34
CA LYS A 210 5.12 15.56 -1.38
C LYS A 210 6.62 15.87 -1.38
N ASN A 211 7.37 15.18 -0.51
CA ASN A 211 8.74 15.58 -0.17
C ASN A 211 9.81 14.68 -0.80
N GLU A 212 9.41 13.62 -1.47
CA GLU A 212 10.30 12.72 -2.19
C GLU A 212 9.94 12.68 -3.68
N LEU A 213 8.75 12.17 -4.03
CA LEU A 213 8.35 11.91 -5.42
C LEU A 213 8.02 13.19 -6.20
N LEU A 214 7.24 14.08 -5.62
CA LEU A 214 6.82 15.34 -6.24
C LEU A 214 7.65 16.54 -5.75
N LYS A 215 8.83 16.24 -5.18
CA LYS A 215 9.71 17.25 -4.60
C LYS A 215 10.17 18.22 -5.68
N ASP A 216 10.13 19.51 -5.33
CA ASP A 216 10.59 20.63 -6.16
C ASP A 216 9.84 20.81 -7.50
N MET A 217 8.74 20.05 -7.72
CA MET A 217 7.84 20.29 -8.83
C MET A 217 6.98 21.52 -8.57
N ARG A 218 6.78 22.33 -9.62
CA ARG A 218 5.91 23.51 -9.60
C ARG A 218 4.75 23.29 -10.56
N PHE A 219 3.57 23.15 -10.02
CA PHE A 219 2.34 22.90 -10.77
C PHE A 219 1.59 24.22 -11.00
N THR A 220 1.01 24.37 -12.18
CA THR A 220 0.19 25.53 -12.56
C THR A 220 -1.28 25.15 -12.79
N SER A 221 -1.60 23.85 -12.82
CA SER A 221 -2.98 23.36 -12.92
C SER A 221 -3.17 22.05 -12.12
N THR A 222 -4.41 21.70 -11.81
CA THR A 222 -4.77 20.45 -11.11
C THR A 222 -4.53 19.24 -12.00
N GLU A 223 -4.70 19.38 -13.30
CA GLU A 223 -4.40 18.32 -14.28
C GLU A 223 -2.91 17.95 -14.25
N GLN A 224 -2.01 18.92 -14.18
CA GLN A 224 -0.57 18.67 -14.02
C GLN A 224 -0.27 17.91 -12.72
N VAL A 225 -0.96 18.26 -11.61
CA VAL A 225 -0.83 17.50 -10.36
C VAL A 225 -1.32 16.08 -10.54
N THR A 226 -2.46 15.89 -11.22
CA THR A 226 -3.05 14.56 -11.46
C THR A 226 -2.11 13.67 -12.28
N ASP A 227 -1.55 14.18 -13.37
CA ASP A 227 -0.60 13.46 -14.22
C ASP A 227 0.68 13.11 -13.44
N ALA A 228 1.22 14.06 -12.69
CA ALA A 228 2.42 13.83 -11.88
C ALA A 228 2.17 12.83 -10.76
N VAL A 229 1.01 12.88 -10.08
CA VAL A 229 0.61 11.90 -9.07
C VAL A 229 0.47 10.51 -9.70
N GLY A 230 -0.16 10.40 -10.87
CA GLY A 230 -0.30 9.13 -11.58
C GLY A 230 1.05 8.48 -11.89
N ALA A 231 1.99 9.25 -12.42
CA ALA A 231 3.36 8.80 -12.67
C ALA A 231 4.11 8.42 -11.37
N ALA A 232 3.94 9.23 -10.32
CA ALA A 232 4.55 8.99 -9.03
C ALA A 232 4.00 7.72 -8.34
N VAL A 233 2.69 7.48 -8.43
CA VAL A 233 2.04 6.25 -7.91
C VAL A 233 2.53 5.02 -8.67
N ALA A 234 2.66 5.08 -9.98
CA ALA A 234 3.19 3.98 -10.79
C ALA A 234 4.63 3.64 -10.36
N PHE A 235 5.51 4.64 -10.28
CA PHE A 235 6.89 4.43 -9.82
C PHE A 235 6.94 3.91 -8.37
N TYR A 236 6.12 4.46 -7.48
CA TYR A 236 6.04 4.06 -6.08
C TYR A 236 5.67 2.57 -5.94
N ASN A 237 4.66 2.12 -6.67
CA ASN A 237 4.15 0.77 -6.55
C ASN A 237 5.03 -0.28 -7.26
N GLU A 238 5.67 0.08 -8.36
CA GLU A 238 6.31 -0.88 -9.26
C GLU A 238 7.84 -0.85 -9.22
N GLU A 239 8.45 0.29 -8.91
CA GLU A 239 9.90 0.43 -8.99
C GLU A 239 10.57 0.73 -7.64
N ARG A 240 9.88 1.49 -6.74
CA ARG A 240 10.46 2.01 -5.52
C ARG A 240 10.57 0.95 -4.42
N PRO A 241 11.77 0.65 -3.88
CA PRO A 241 11.92 -0.30 -2.79
C PRO A 241 11.53 0.29 -1.43
N HIS A 242 10.97 -0.54 -0.53
CA HIS A 242 10.51 -0.13 0.78
C HIS A 242 11.16 -0.92 1.91
N MET A 243 11.72 -0.22 2.89
CA MET A 243 12.39 -0.84 4.05
C MET A 243 11.41 -1.60 4.96
N SER A 244 10.14 -1.19 4.99
CA SER A 244 9.07 -1.82 5.78
C SER A 244 8.60 -3.16 5.21
N ILE A 245 8.96 -3.49 3.98
CA ILE A 245 8.62 -4.74 3.29
C ILE A 245 9.87 -5.41 2.69
N ASP A 246 10.99 -5.40 3.42
CA ASP A 246 12.26 -6.02 3.06
C ASP A 246 12.86 -5.55 1.72
N MET A 247 12.72 -4.27 1.40
CA MET A 247 13.18 -3.65 0.15
C MET A 247 12.47 -4.18 -1.11
N MET A 248 11.39 -4.91 -0.97
CA MET A 248 10.49 -5.20 -2.09
C MET A 248 9.78 -3.92 -2.55
N THR A 249 9.30 -3.95 -3.78
CA THR A 249 8.28 -3.00 -4.23
C THR A 249 6.92 -3.40 -3.65
N PRO A 250 5.96 -2.47 -3.52
CA PRO A 250 4.59 -2.81 -3.12
C PRO A 250 3.95 -3.88 -3.98
N ARG A 251 4.21 -3.86 -5.29
CA ARG A 251 3.70 -4.87 -6.23
C ARG A 251 4.28 -6.27 -5.96
N GLU A 252 5.56 -6.36 -5.63
CA GLU A 252 6.18 -7.63 -5.22
C GLU A 252 5.61 -8.12 -3.88
N ALA A 253 5.45 -7.22 -2.89
CA ALA A 253 4.89 -7.56 -1.59
C ALA A 253 3.43 -8.05 -1.66
N ALA A 254 2.67 -7.66 -2.68
CA ALA A 254 1.30 -8.13 -2.88
C ALA A 254 1.19 -9.64 -3.17
N LEU A 255 2.29 -10.29 -3.54
CA LEU A 255 2.36 -11.75 -3.76
C LEU A 255 2.65 -12.54 -2.48
N TYR A 256 2.92 -11.86 -1.37
CA TYR A 256 3.26 -12.48 -0.08
C TYR A 256 2.06 -12.54 0.87
N SER A 257 2.17 -13.44 1.83
CA SER A 257 1.27 -13.53 2.99
C SER A 257 2.08 -14.01 4.21
N GLY A 258 1.64 -13.64 5.40
CA GLY A 258 2.36 -13.94 6.62
C GLY A 258 3.27 -12.79 7.06
N GLU A 259 4.25 -13.07 7.91
CA GLU A 259 5.15 -12.05 8.42
C GLU A 259 6.26 -11.73 7.40
N ILE A 260 6.33 -10.47 6.95
CA ILE A 260 7.43 -9.97 6.12
C ILE A 260 8.58 -9.54 7.03
N ASN A 261 9.80 -9.96 6.71
CA ASN A 261 11.00 -9.50 7.39
C ASN A 261 11.25 -8.02 7.07
N LYS A 262 11.16 -7.16 8.10
CA LYS A 262 11.24 -5.70 7.93
C LYS A 262 12.64 -5.20 8.28
N ARG A 263 13.28 -4.48 7.38
CA ARG A 263 14.55 -3.78 7.65
C ARG A 263 14.35 -2.54 8.52
N TRP A 264 13.15 -2.03 8.56
CA TRP A 264 12.74 -0.97 9.45
C TRP A 264 11.35 -1.26 10.01
N THR A 265 11.24 -1.28 11.33
CA THR A 265 9.98 -1.52 12.04
C THR A 265 9.54 -0.24 12.74
N SER A 266 8.29 0.14 12.58
CA SER A 266 7.74 1.33 13.23
C SER A 266 7.75 1.20 14.75
N TYR A 267 7.85 2.33 15.46
CA TYR A 267 7.75 2.34 16.93
C TYR A 267 6.44 1.74 17.44
N ARG A 268 5.33 2.01 16.75
CA ARG A 268 4.02 1.41 17.03
C ARG A 268 4.08 -0.12 16.95
N GLU A 269 4.61 -0.65 15.88
CA GLU A 269 4.70 -2.09 15.65
C GLU A 269 5.62 -2.78 16.68
N LYS A 270 6.77 -2.16 17.02
CA LYS A 270 7.63 -2.63 18.10
C LYS A 270 6.88 -2.75 19.41
N ARG A 271 6.14 -1.70 19.78
CA ARG A 271 5.34 -1.67 21.01
C ARG A 271 4.23 -2.73 21.03
N ILE A 272 3.58 -3.00 19.89
CA ILE A 272 2.56 -4.06 19.78
C ILE A 272 3.21 -5.43 20.01
N LYS A 273 4.33 -5.71 19.35
CA LYS A 273 5.07 -6.97 19.51
C LYS A 273 5.58 -7.15 20.95
N GLU A 274 6.07 -6.11 21.60
CA GLU A 274 6.49 -6.13 23.01
C GLU A 274 5.32 -6.47 23.93
N LYS A 275 4.14 -5.88 23.74
CA LYS A 275 2.92 -6.19 24.50
C LYS A 275 2.50 -7.67 24.29
N GLN A 276 2.50 -8.14 23.06
CA GLN A 276 2.15 -9.54 22.75
C GLN A 276 3.12 -10.52 23.42
N ASN A 277 4.41 -10.24 23.38
CA ASN A 277 5.44 -11.05 24.03
C ASN A 277 5.36 -11.00 25.57
N SER A 278 5.01 -9.87 26.16
CA SER A 278 4.85 -9.74 27.62
C SER A 278 3.60 -10.44 28.17
N CYS A 279 2.61 -10.74 27.33
CA CYS A 279 1.44 -11.56 27.69
C CYS A 279 1.72 -13.08 27.63
N ILE A 280 2.86 -13.51 27.10
CA ILE A 280 3.31 -14.91 27.15
C ILE A 280 4.02 -15.12 28.48
N ILE A 281 3.28 -15.58 29.50
CA ILE A 281 3.87 -16.00 30.77
C ILE A 281 4.70 -17.27 30.48
N PRO A 282 6.03 -17.28 30.80
CA PRO A 282 6.82 -18.49 30.61
C PRO A 282 6.29 -19.60 31.50
N GLY A 283 5.73 -20.65 30.90
CA GLY A 283 5.32 -21.86 31.62
C GLY A 283 3.81 -22.18 31.62
N ILE A 284 2.94 -21.36 31.08
CA ILE A 284 1.51 -21.70 30.90
C ILE A 284 1.19 -21.76 29.41
N CYS A 285 1.31 -22.94 28.85
CA CYS A 285 0.75 -23.26 27.54
C CYS A 285 -0.76 -23.45 27.72
N LEU A 286 -1.54 -22.37 27.72
CA LEU A 286 -2.99 -22.48 27.58
C LEU A 286 -3.26 -22.76 26.11
N PRO A 287 -3.85 -23.90 25.75
CA PRO A 287 -4.29 -24.13 24.38
C PRO A 287 -5.32 -23.05 24.05
N LEU A 288 -5.08 -22.33 22.94
CA LEU A 288 -6.08 -21.47 22.33
C LEU A 288 -7.36 -22.29 22.19
N ARG A 289 -8.39 -21.96 22.98
CA ARG A 289 -9.71 -22.55 22.80
C ARG A 289 -10.16 -22.16 21.37
N PRO A 290 -10.43 -23.13 20.51
CA PRO A 290 -11.13 -22.82 19.27
C PRO A 290 -12.48 -22.25 19.65
N VAL A 291 -12.86 -21.13 19.07
CA VAL A 291 -14.20 -20.59 19.16
C VAL A 291 -15.13 -21.67 18.65
N SER A 292 -15.90 -22.25 19.57
CA SER A 292 -16.86 -23.28 19.30
C SER A 292 -17.95 -22.76 18.38
N GLY A 293 -18.03 -23.29 17.20
CA GLY A 293 -19.12 -23.00 16.27
C GLY A 293 -18.76 -23.37 14.85
N PHE A 294 -18.57 -24.62 14.57
CA PHE A 294 -19.02 -25.35 13.37
C PHE A 294 -18.28 -26.68 13.30
N LEU A 295 -18.98 -27.76 13.58
CA LEU A 295 -18.61 -29.08 13.12
C LEU A 295 -18.89 -29.20 11.63
N PRO A 296 -17.95 -29.73 10.83
CA PRO A 296 -18.33 -30.72 9.85
C PRO A 296 -17.50 -31.97 10.04
N GLY A 297 -18.21 -33.09 10.27
CA GLY A 297 -17.63 -34.40 10.10
C GLY A 297 -17.30 -34.59 8.62
N TYR A 298 -16.02 -34.78 8.33
CA TYR A 298 -15.53 -35.56 7.21
C TYR A 298 -14.22 -36.21 7.62
N ALA A 299 -14.31 -37.51 7.79
CA ALA A 299 -13.18 -38.41 7.97
C ALA A 299 -12.26 -38.37 6.74
N LEU A 300 -10.96 -38.25 6.97
CA LEU A 300 -9.93 -38.48 5.96
C LEU A 300 -9.93 -39.99 5.62
N GLN A 301 -10.46 -40.35 4.46
CA GLN A 301 -10.22 -41.64 3.83
C GLN A 301 -8.86 -41.61 3.12
N SER A 302 -8.11 -42.68 3.34
CA SER A 302 -6.77 -42.91 2.82
C SER A 302 -6.75 -42.98 1.29
N THR A 303 -5.64 -42.54 0.69
CA THR A 303 -5.39 -42.39 -0.75
C THR A 303 -5.29 -43.69 -1.55
N ALA A 304 -5.81 -44.84 -1.03
CA ALA A 304 -5.71 -46.14 -1.70
C ALA A 304 -6.93 -46.56 -2.53
N ASP A 305 -8.07 -45.83 -2.47
CA ASP A 305 -9.31 -46.19 -3.16
C ASP A 305 -9.73 -45.32 -4.34
N ARG A 306 -8.87 -44.40 -4.80
CA ARG A 306 -9.21 -43.50 -5.93
C ARG A 306 -9.00 -44.07 -7.34
N ASP A 307 -8.35 -45.22 -7.46
CA ASP A 307 -8.04 -45.79 -8.78
C ASP A 307 -9.07 -46.79 -9.32
N LYS A 308 -10.16 -47.04 -8.59
CA LYS A 308 -11.20 -47.99 -9.03
C LYS A 308 -12.49 -47.34 -9.56
N GLU A 309 -12.73 -46.06 -9.34
CA GLU A 309 -13.96 -45.41 -9.82
C GLU A 309 -13.81 -44.68 -11.16
N LEU A 310 -12.59 -44.57 -11.73
CA LEU A 310 -12.36 -43.90 -13.03
C LEU A 310 -12.48 -44.82 -14.25
N GLN A 311 -12.79 -46.13 -14.06
CA GLN A 311 -12.96 -47.05 -15.19
C GLN A 311 -14.41 -47.37 -15.55
N SER A 312 -15.40 -46.91 -14.79
CA SER A 312 -16.82 -47.21 -15.05
C SER A 312 -17.64 -46.11 -15.70
N THR A 313 -17.06 -44.94 -15.92
CA THR A 313 -17.77 -43.76 -16.53
C THR A 313 -17.42 -43.43 -17.99
N ASN A 314 -16.62 -44.31 -18.64
CA ASN A 314 -16.18 -44.06 -20.02
C ASN A 314 -16.94 -44.88 -21.11
N ILE A 315 -18.09 -45.47 -20.79
CA ILE A 315 -18.85 -46.28 -21.78
C ILE A 315 -20.21 -45.69 -22.18
N SER A 316 -20.62 -44.53 -21.68
CA SER A 316 -21.96 -43.97 -21.98
C SER A 316 -21.99 -42.62 -22.68
N VAL A 317 -20.92 -42.12 -23.30
CA VAL A 317 -20.90 -40.83 -24.00
C VAL A 317 -20.67 -40.92 -25.53
N ASN A 318 -20.73 -42.12 -26.11
CA ASN A 318 -20.50 -42.30 -27.56
C ASN A 318 -21.73 -42.76 -28.39
N GLN A 319 -22.95 -42.53 -27.93
CA GLN A 319 -24.14 -42.71 -28.76
C GLN A 319 -25.11 -41.52 -28.60
N ASN A 320 -24.76 -40.36 -29.12
CA ASN A 320 -25.71 -39.30 -29.53
C ASN A 320 -25.01 -38.17 -30.29
N LYS A 321 -24.41 -38.51 -31.41
CA LYS A 321 -24.02 -37.56 -32.47
C LYS A 321 -24.39 -38.13 -33.83
N SER A 322 -25.67 -38.18 -34.11
CA SER A 322 -26.17 -38.21 -35.47
C SER A 322 -27.68 -37.90 -35.42
N THR A 323 -28.03 -36.70 -35.64
CA THR A 323 -29.29 -36.18 -36.17
C THR A 323 -29.43 -34.73 -35.72
N ILE A 324 -29.19 -33.84 -36.60
CA ILE A 324 -29.81 -32.57 -36.88
C ILE A 324 -28.85 -31.81 -37.82
N ASN A 325 -28.91 -32.17 -39.10
CA ASN A 325 -28.71 -31.23 -40.18
C ASN A 325 -30.03 -31.14 -40.95
N SER A 326 -30.33 -29.97 -41.39
CA SER A 326 -31.45 -29.51 -42.20
C SER A 326 -32.57 -28.79 -41.42
N ILE A 327 -32.61 -27.50 -41.71
CA ILE A 327 -33.71 -26.70 -42.24
C ILE A 327 -33.30 -25.22 -42.10
N ASN A 328 -32.86 -24.68 -43.20
CA ASN A 328 -33.35 -23.61 -44.06
C ASN A 328 -33.70 -22.24 -43.44
N VAL A 329 -33.12 -21.31 -44.14
CA VAL A 329 -33.41 -19.93 -44.57
C VAL A 329 -32.88 -18.88 -43.67
#